data_bae06ffa147203baaec217a68a8f1cf9
#
_entry.id   bae06ffa147203baaec217a68a8f1cf9
#
_cell.length_a   1.000
_cell.length_b   1.000
_cell.length_c   1.000
_cell.angle_alpha   90.00
_cell.angle_beta   90.00
_cell.angle_gamma   90.00
#
_symmetry.space_group_name_H-M   'P 1'
#
loop_
_entity.id
_entity.type
_entity.pdbx_description
1 polymer ?
#
loop_
_entity_poly.entity_id
_entity_poly.type
_entity_poly.pdbx_seq_one_letter_code
_entity_poly.pdbx_strand_id
1 'polypeptide(L)'
;MDASEVYFCVNFGVCDTRTIVTLRSHHSLSPLTLTGFIDHSDSPFSPTKGYLARVDLEHASQFTASDYQYNRAFFDGSLYAHRSGTLQVLATHLRVGWVRPIVAGLDSGVLHPRKRFYAGGANSVRGYAESQLGPRVLTIDATSLGPKDSFNGGVCEPTLGSLRFCDPNSRNLGNGDFVSQPLGGTSLVEGSVEYRMPLPLGPNLRHFVGAVFVDAGIVGSASVRGLETISNFVKGTWAVTPGFGIRYQSPVGPIRVDLGINPGKVDQLAVVTALQDSTGHSIIVPLLGTRGFSSGKTFLNRLVLHFSIGEAY
;
A
#
# COMPACT_ATOMS: atom_id res chain seq x y z
N MET A 1 -14.32 15.76 6.58
CA MET A 1 -13.86 14.37 6.48
C MET A 1 -14.68 13.72 5.39
N ASP A 2 -14.06 13.17 4.38
CA ASP A 2 -14.78 12.52 3.30
C ASP A 2 -15.36 11.19 3.82
N ALA A 3 -16.63 10.90 3.51
CA ALA A 3 -17.31 9.67 3.94
C ALA A 3 -16.53 8.39 3.62
N SER A 4 -15.69 8.44 2.58
CA SER A 4 -14.81 7.33 2.18
C SER A 4 -13.76 6.96 3.22
N GLU A 5 -13.32 7.89 4.05
CA GLU A 5 -12.24 7.67 5.02
C GLU A 5 -12.74 7.04 6.32
N VAL A 6 -13.90 7.50 6.77
CA VAL A 6 -14.65 6.86 7.86
C VAL A 6 -15.03 5.45 7.42
N TYR A 7 -15.44 5.30 6.16
CA TYR A 7 -15.76 4.03 5.54
C TYR A 7 -14.59 3.05 5.61
N PHE A 8 -13.37 3.50 5.32
CA PHE A 8 -12.18 2.64 5.35
C PHE A 8 -11.86 2.10 6.74
N CYS A 9 -11.86 2.95 7.75
CA CYS A 9 -11.56 2.54 9.12
C CYS A 9 -12.70 1.74 9.76
N VAL A 10 -13.94 2.14 9.47
CA VAL A 10 -15.16 1.52 10.02
C VAL A 10 -15.52 0.25 9.26
N ASN A 11 -15.29 0.18 7.95
CA ASN A 11 -15.68 -0.99 7.15
C ASN A 11 -14.60 -2.07 7.07
N PHE A 12 -13.36 -1.78 7.47
CA PHE A 12 -12.29 -2.78 7.41
C PHE A 12 -11.79 -3.25 8.77
N GLY A 13 -12.49 -2.87 9.87
CA GLY A 13 -12.28 -3.40 11.22
C GLY A 13 -10.86 -3.23 11.77
N VAL A 14 -10.13 -2.30 11.17
CA VAL A 14 -8.72 -2.08 11.39
C VAL A 14 -8.46 -1.16 12.54
N CYS A 15 -9.51 -0.47 12.95
CA CYS A 15 -9.45 0.50 13.99
C CYS A 15 -10.08 -0.10 15.25
N ASP A 16 -9.44 0.14 16.38
CA ASP A 16 -10.08 -0.13 17.66
C ASP A 16 -11.36 0.74 17.80
N THR A 17 -12.22 0.41 18.74
CA THR A 17 -13.49 1.10 18.95
C THR A 17 -13.30 2.61 19.17
N ARG A 18 -12.20 3.02 19.80
CA ARG A 18 -11.86 4.43 20.02
C ARG A 18 -11.54 5.14 18.71
N THR A 19 -10.73 4.52 17.86
CA THR A 19 -10.41 5.03 16.52
C THR A 19 -11.66 5.20 15.67
N ILE A 20 -12.59 4.24 15.71
CA ILE A 20 -13.87 4.31 15.00
C ILE A 20 -14.71 5.50 15.49
N VAL A 21 -14.85 5.67 16.81
CA VAL A 21 -15.60 6.79 17.39
C VAL A 21 -14.94 8.12 17.04
N THR A 22 -13.61 8.20 17.13
CA THR A 22 -12.84 9.39 16.78
C THR A 22 -13.00 9.75 15.30
N LEU A 23 -12.99 8.78 14.38
CA LEU A 23 -13.15 9.05 12.96
C LEU A 23 -14.58 9.36 12.52
N ARG A 24 -15.59 8.98 13.29
CA ARG A 24 -17.00 9.31 13.01
C ARG A 24 -17.38 10.75 13.35
N SER A 25 -16.65 11.41 14.23
CA SER A 25 -16.88 12.81 14.57
C SER A 25 -16.18 13.74 13.58
N HIS A 26 -16.65 14.99 13.51
CA HIS A 26 -15.98 16.02 12.70
C HIS A 26 -14.63 16.37 13.32
N HIS A 27 -13.55 16.08 12.61
CA HIS A 27 -12.19 16.41 13.03
C HIS A 27 -11.48 17.22 11.95
N SER A 28 -10.68 18.17 12.40
CA SER A 28 -9.80 18.97 11.57
C SER A 28 -8.47 18.27 11.35
N LEU A 29 -7.99 18.23 10.12
CA LEU A 29 -6.65 17.79 9.75
C LEU A 29 -5.92 18.94 9.08
N SER A 30 -5.13 19.68 9.86
CA SER A 30 -4.44 20.91 9.43
C SER A 30 -2.94 20.81 9.71
N PRO A 31 -2.15 20.16 8.83
CA PRO A 31 -0.71 20.07 8.98
C PRO A 31 -0.02 21.35 8.44
N LEU A 32 1.07 21.71 9.09
CA LEU A 32 2.11 22.59 8.53
C LEU A 32 3.08 21.70 7.74
N THR A 33 3.30 22.02 6.47
CA THR A 33 4.16 21.24 5.59
C THR A 33 5.30 22.10 5.05
N LEU A 34 6.52 21.58 5.16
CA LEU A 34 7.72 22.13 4.52
C LEU A 34 8.13 21.16 3.42
N THR A 35 8.18 21.64 2.17
CA THR A 35 8.60 20.87 1.00
C THR A 35 9.88 21.47 0.42
N GLY A 36 10.92 20.62 0.27
CA GLY A 36 12.10 20.89 -0.54
C GLY A 36 12.07 20.05 -1.82
N PHE A 37 12.37 20.69 -2.95
CA PHE A 37 12.39 20.01 -4.25
C PHE A 37 13.57 20.49 -5.09
N ILE A 38 14.30 19.55 -5.69
CA ILE A 38 15.41 19.79 -6.61
C ILE A 38 15.21 18.89 -7.82
N ASP A 39 15.27 19.46 -9.01
CA ASP A 39 15.25 18.75 -10.28
C ASP A 39 16.41 19.21 -11.16
N HIS A 40 17.29 18.28 -11.48
CA HIS A 40 18.42 18.43 -12.41
C HIS A 40 18.37 17.34 -13.48
N SER A 41 17.17 16.83 -13.79
CA SER A 41 16.97 15.91 -14.88
C SER A 41 17.03 16.61 -16.25
N ASP A 42 17.42 15.88 -17.29
CA ASP A 42 17.48 16.37 -18.66
C ASP A 42 16.12 16.47 -19.35
N SER A 43 15.09 15.81 -18.81
CA SER A 43 13.74 15.80 -19.36
C SER A 43 12.70 15.54 -18.25
N PRO A 44 11.61 16.30 -18.21
CA PRO A 44 10.56 16.09 -17.20
C PRO A 44 9.68 14.85 -17.46
N PHE A 45 9.62 14.37 -18.72
CA PHE A 45 8.74 13.25 -19.09
C PHE A 45 9.46 11.94 -19.32
N SER A 46 10.74 11.97 -19.73
CA SER A 46 11.54 10.79 -20.01
C SER A 46 13.00 11.06 -19.68
N PRO A 47 13.35 11.17 -18.41
CA PRO A 47 14.69 11.50 -18.00
C PRO A 47 15.66 10.38 -18.33
N THR A 48 16.82 10.77 -18.88
CA THR A 48 17.91 9.85 -19.24
C THR A 48 19.18 10.13 -18.44
N LYS A 49 19.30 11.36 -17.90
CA LYS A 49 20.45 11.79 -17.11
C LYS A 49 20.02 12.79 -16.03
N GLY A 50 20.76 12.78 -14.93
CA GLY A 50 20.55 13.72 -13.85
C GLY A 50 19.86 13.10 -12.63
N TYR A 51 19.29 13.93 -11.79
CA TYR A 51 18.63 13.49 -10.58
C TYR A 51 17.46 14.40 -10.21
N LEU A 52 16.56 13.86 -9.45
CA LEU A 52 15.40 14.51 -8.89
C LEU A 52 15.30 14.11 -7.42
N ALA A 53 15.03 15.06 -6.53
CA ALA A 53 14.83 14.75 -5.13
C ALA A 53 13.76 15.66 -4.51
N ARG A 54 12.92 15.09 -3.66
CA ARG A 54 11.88 15.77 -2.89
C ARG A 54 11.93 15.32 -1.44
N VAL A 55 11.79 16.28 -0.54
CA VAL A 55 11.63 16.06 0.90
C VAL A 55 10.39 16.79 1.36
N ASP A 56 9.50 16.09 2.03
CA ASP A 56 8.33 16.66 2.70
C ASP A 56 8.42 16.41 4.20
N LEU A 57 8.33 17.48 4.99
CA LEU A 57 8.24 17.43 6.45
C LEU A 57 6.89 18.00 6.87
N GLU A 58 6.12 17.23 7.62
CA GLU A 58 4.80 17.66 8.09
C GLU A 58 4.75 17.60 9.63
N HIS A 59 4.17 18.63 10.22
CA HIS A 59 3.84 18.70 11.64
C HIS A 59 2.37 19.08 11.80
N ALA A 60 1.63 18.29 12.55
CA ALA A 60 0.25 18.59 12.91
C ALA A 60 0.10 18.48 14.43
N SER A 61 -0.50 19.49 15.03
CA SER A 61 -0.73 19.59 16.48
C SER A 61 -1.89 20.53 16.78
N GLN A 62 -2.22 20.71 18.03
CA GLN A 62 -3.19 21.74 18.45
C GLN A 62 -2.76 23.15 18.00
N PHE A 63 -1.44 23.41 17.94
CA PHE A 63 -0.90 24.67 17.45
C PHE A 63 -1.26 24.93 15.99
N THR A 64 -1.40 23.90 15.16
CA THR A 64 -1.85 24.01 13.78
C THR A 64 -3.35 23.86 13.61
N ALA A 65 -4.13 23.93 14.71
CA ALA A 65 -5.58 23.67 14.74
C ALA A 65 -5.96 22.27 14.17
N SER A 66 -5.12 21.28 14.42
CA SER A 66 -5.34 19.90 14.01
C SER A 66 -5.72 19.02 15.20
N ASP A 67 -6.81 18.28 15.05
CA ASP A 67 -7.22 17.26 16.02
C ASP A 67 -6.32 16.01 15.94
N TYR A 68 -5.83 15.69 14.74
CA TYR A 68 -4.82 14.66 14.55
C TYR A 68 -3.43 15.25 14.75
N GLN A 69 -2.68 14.67 15.70
CA GLN A 69 -1.36 15.15 16.05
C GLN A 69 -0.30 14.14 15.61
N TYR A 70 0.61 14.58 14.74
CA TYR A 70 1.68 13.72 14.22
C TYR A 70 2.86 14.52 13.66
N ASN A 71 4.00 13.86 13.55
CA ASN A 71 5.11 14.27 12.73
C ASN A 71 5.29 13.27 11.59
N ARG A 72 5.50 13.75 10.37
CA ARG A 72 5.74 12.94 9.19
C ARG A 72 6.93 13.48 8.41
N ALA A 73 7.79 12.58 7.98
CA ALA A 73 8.90 12.86 7.08
C ALA A 73 8.79 11.92 5.87
N PHE A 74 9.03 12.46 4.69
CA PHE A 74 9.02 11.69 3.46
C PHE A 74 10.14 12.18 2.54
N PHE A 75 10.87 11.24 1.98
CA PHE A 75 11.89 11.45 0.96
C PHE A 75 11.52 10.65 -0.27
N ASP A 76 11.69 11.26 -1.44
CA ASP A 76 11.52 10.66 -2.75
C ASP A 76 12.66 11.14 -3.64
N GLY A 77 13.43 10.22 -4.22
CA GLY A 77 14.57 10.57 -5.03
C GLY A 77 14.84 9.59 -6.16
N SER A 78 15.18 10.14 -7.33
CA SER A 78 15.50 9.40 -8.54
C SER A 78 16.85 9.84 -9.11
N LEU A 79 17.60 8.89 -9.63
CA LEU A 79 18.87 9.11 -10.31
C LEU A 79 18.85 8.42 -11.66
N TYR A 80 19.25 9.14 -12.69
CA TYR A 80 19.31 8.67 -14.06
C TYR A 80 20.74 8.77 -14.59
N ALA A 81 21.23 7.68 -15.17
CA ALA A 81 22.53 7.61 -15.80
C ALA A 81 22.41 6.95 -17.17
N HIS A 82 22.93 7.59 -18.20
CA HIS A 82 23.01 7.00 -19.52
C HIS A 82 24.47 6.70 -19.90
N ARG A 83 24.67 5.67 -20.67
CA ARG A 83 25.98 5.34 -21.21
C ARG A 83 26.23 6.17 -22.47
N SER A 84 27.34 6.90 -22.52
CA SER A 84 27.73 7.72 -23.68
C SER A 84 27.77 6.89 -24.98
N GLY A 85 27.16 7.43 -26.04
CA GLY A 85 27.09 6.77 -27.35
C GLY A 85 26.03 5.66 -27.46
N THR A 86 25.19 5.47 -26.44
CA THR A 86 24.10 4.48 -26.45
C THR A 86 22.79 5.11 -26.01
N LEU A 87 21.66 4.47 -26.34
CA LEU A 87 20.34 4.83 -25.83
C LEU A 87 19.95 4.05 -24.55
N GLN A 88 20.96 3.51 -23.86
CA GLN A 88 20.75 2.74 -22.64
C GLN A 88 20.74 3.66 -21.44
N VAL A 89 19.76 3.49 -20.56
CA VAL A 89 19.57 4.29 -19.35
C VAL A 89 19.47 3.37 -18.14
N LEU A 90 20.23 3.67 -17.11
CA LEU A 90 20.05 3.11 -15.77
C LEU A 90 19.29 4.14 -14.95
N ALA A 91 18.10 3.78 -14.46
CA ALA A 91 17.30 4.58 -13.57
C ALA A 91 17.24 3.89 -12.19
N THR A 92 17.43 4.67 -11.13
CA THR A 92 17.27 4.19 -9.76
C THR A 92 16.33 5.11 -9.02
N HIS A 93 15.53 4.55 -8.12
CA HIS A 93 14.56 5.29 -7.35
C HIS A 93 14.56 4.82 -5.89
N LEU A 94 14.37 5.73 -4.97
CA LEU A 94 14.31 5.47 -3.53
C LEU A 94 13.24 6.32 -2.89
N ARG A 95 12.31 5.70 -2.16
CA ARG A 95 11.37 6.38 -1.28
C ARG A 95 11.54 5.90 0.16
N VAL A 96 11.60 6.86 1.08
CA VAL A 96 11.68 6.60 2.52
C VAL A 96 10.64 7.46 3.21
N GLY A 97 9.80 6.84 4.00
CA GLY A 97 8.72 7.52 4.71
C GLY A 97 8.67 7.11 6.17
N TRP A 98 8.38 8.06 7.03
CA TRP A 98 8.18 7.85 8.44
C TRP A 98 7.10 8.79 8.95
N VAL A 99 6.17 8.26 9.75
CA VAL A 99 5.14 9.04 10.43
C VAL A 99 4.94 8.51 11.83
N ARG A 100 4.82 9.43 12.78
CA ARG A 100 4.60 9.09 14.18
C ARG A 100 3.51 9.99 14.76
N PRO A 101 2.45 9.41 15.36
CA PRO A 101 1.50 10.18 16.13
C PRO A 101 2.19 10.77 17.38
N ILE A 102 1.80 11.99 17.72
CA ILE A 102 2.20 12.65 18.96
C ILE A 102 1.17 12.24 20.00
N VAL A 103 1.62 11.52 21.03
CA VAL A 103 0.73 11.07 22.10
C VAL A 103 0.66 12.16 23.16
N ALA A 104 -0.41 12.96 23.16
CA ALA A 104 -0.70 13.94 24.20
C ALA A 104 -2.17 13.80 24.63
N GLY A 105 -2.43 13.08 25.73
CA GLY A 105 -3.78 12.84 26.27
C GLY A 105 -4.38 11.48 25.92
N LEU A 106 -5.61 11.23 26.37
CA LEU A 106 -6.28 9.92 26.30
C LEU A 106 -6.73 9.51 24.89
N ASP A 107 -6.89 10.46 23.95
CA ASP A 107 -7.42 10.22 22.61
C ASP A 107 -6.37 10.35 21.49
N SER A 108 -5.12 10.58 21.84
CA SER A 108 -4.03 10.85 20.92
C SER A 108 -3.23 9.58 20.63
N GLY A 109 -3.09 9.26 19.38
CA GLY A 109 -2.38 8.07 18.89
C GLY A 109 -2.98 7.53 17.62
N VAL A 110 -4.13 8.06 17.20
CA VAL A 110 -4.78 7.69 15.95
C VAL A 110 -4.14 8.45 14.80
N LEU A 111 -3.58 7.72 13.85
CA LEU A 111 -3.08 8.28 12.62
C LEU A 111 -4.13 8.17 11.52
N HIS A 112 -4.49 9.31 10.94
CA HIS A 112 -5.44 9.36 9.84
C HIS A 112 -4.94 8.50 8.66
N PRO A 113 -5.78 7.66 8.01
CA PRO A 113 -5.37 6.76 6.91
C PRO A 113 -4.64 7.47 5.76
N ARG A 114 -5.02 8.68 5.39
CA ARG A 114 -4.34 9.49 4.36
C ARG A 114 -2.89 9.86 4.71
N LYS A 115 -2.50 9.77 5.96
CA LYS A 115 -1.14 10.09 6.41
C LYS A 115 -0.26 8.87 6.58
N ARG A 116 -0.83 7.68 6.42
CA ARG A 116 -0.12 6.41 6.38
C ARG A 116 0.61 6.23 5.04
N PHE A 117 1.53 5.30 5.02
CA PHE A 117 2.25 4.91 3.82
C PHE A 117 1.66 3.64 3.24
N TYR A 118 1.61 3.59 1.92
CA TYR A 118 1.13 2.47 1.12
C TYR A 118 2.17 2.16 0.05
N ALA A 119 2.31 0.88 -0.32
CA ALA A 119 3.19 0.44 -1.40
C ALA A 119 2.55 -0.65 -2.25
N GLY A 120 3.09 -0.83 -3.45
CA GLY A 120 2.54 -1.63 -4.54
C GLY A 120 1.91 -0.76 -5.62
N GLY A 121 1.87 -1.25 -6.84
CA GLY A 121 1.34 -0.53 -7.99
C GLY A 121 2.40 -0.13 -9.02
N ALA A 122 1.97 0.49 -10.09
CA ALA A 122 2.78 0.83 -11.26
C ALA A 122 3.97 1.77 -10.96
N ASN A 123 3.83 2.63 -9.94
CA ASN A 123 4.83 3.61 -9.53
C ASN A 123 5.46 3.29 -8.17
N SER A 124 5.44 2.03 -7.77
CA SER A 124 5.97 1.52 -6.51
C SER A 124 6.59 0.14 -6.75
N VAL A 125 6.26 -0.85 -5.94
CA VAL A 125 6.73 -2.24 -6.08
C VAL A 125 5.82 -3.01 -7.03
N ARG A 126 6.20 -3.10 -8.29
CA ARG A 126 5.38 -3.59 -9.42
C ARG A 126 4.99 -5.07 -9.39
N GLY A 127 5.52 -5.86 -8.48
CA GLY A 127 5.02 -7.22 -8.24
C GLY A 127 3.75 -7.29 -7.38
N TYR A 128 3.20 -6.15 -6.97
CA TYR A 128 1.97 -6.05 -6.18
C TYR A 128 0.96 -5.13 -6.88
N ALA A 129 -0.33 -5.44 -6.74
CA ALA A 129 -1.38 -4.51 -7.13
C ALA A 129 -1.32 -3.24 -6.26
N GLU A 130 -2.07 -2.20 -6.64
CA GLU A 130 -2.07 -0.91 -5.95
C GLU A 130 -2.30 -1.07 -4.46
N SER A 131 -1.37 -0.51 -3.66
CA SER A 131 -1.40 -0.51 -2.19
C SER A 131 -1.42 -1.90 -1.52
N GLN A 132 -1.11 -2.98 -2.24
CA GLN A 132 -1.21 -4.35 -1.72
C GLN A 132 0.08 -4.89 -1.08
N LEU A 133 1.11 -4.09 -0.94
CA LEU A 133 2.30 -4.42 -0.16
C LEU A 133 2.21 -3.80 1.24
N GLY A 134 2.33 -4.61 2.28
CA GLY A 134 2.35 -4.18 3.67
C GLY A 134 1.15 -4.69 4.49
N PRO A 135 0.82 -4.00 5.60
CA PRO A 135 -0.28 -4.39 6.48
C PRO A 135 -1.62 -4.39 5.75
N ARG A 136 -2.36 -5.51 5.88
CA ARG A 136 -3.64 -5.74 5.20
C ARG A 136 -4.57 -6.54 6.10
N VAL A 137 -5.87 -6.49 5.80
CA VAL A 137 -6.88 -7.41 6.31
C VAL A 137 -7.67 -8.03 5.16
N LEU A 138 -8.30 -9.15 5.42
CA LEU A 138 -9.26 -9.75 4.50
C LEU A 138 -10.67 -9.38 4.92
N THR A 139 -11.46 -8.90 3.98
CA THR A 139 -12.90 -8.72 4.18
C THR A 139 -13.65 -9.84 3.51
N ILE A 140 -14.69 -10.34 4.17
CA ILE A 140 -15.63 -11.32 3.62
C ILE A 140 -17.04 -10.78 3.78
N ASP A 141 -17.90 -11.02 2.79
CA ASP A 141 -19.30 -10.69 2.90
C ASP A 141 -19.97 -11.60 3.96
N ALA A 142 -20.73 -10.99 4.88
CA ALA A 142 -21.42 -11.74 5.93
C ALA A 142 -22.36 -12.81 5.37
N THR A 143 -22.95 -12.59 4.19
CA THR A 143 -23.85 -13.54 3.52
C THR A 143 -23.13 -14.80 3.01
N SER A 144 -21.80 -14.76 2.85
CA SER A 144 -20.99 -15.92 2.47
C SER A 144 -20.75 -16.87 3.65
N LEU A 145 -20.97 -16.40 4.89
CA LEU A 145 -20.80 -17.16 6.11
C LEU A 145 -22.10 -17.90 6.48
N GLY A 146 -21.98 -19.15 6.95
CA GLY A 146 -23.15 -19.92 7.33
C GLY A 146 -22.81 -21.13 8.21
N PRO A 147 -23.85 -21.92 8.60
CA PRO A 147 -23.68 -23.08 9.49
C PRO A 147 -22.63 -24.11 9.03
N LYS A 148 -22.39 -24.20 7.71
CA LYS A 148 -21.33 -25.04 7.11
C LYS A 148 -19.91 -24.62 7.48
N ASP A 149 -19.73 -23.38 7.97
CA ASP A 149 -18.45 -22.79 8.35
C ASP A 149 -18.26 -22.76 9.87
N SER A 150 -19.07 -23.53 10.58
CA SER A 150 -19.09 -23.58 12.05
C SER A 150 -17.82 -24.19 12.62
N PHE A 151 -17.40 -23.63 13.75
CA PHE A 151 -16.16 -23.94 14.45
C PHE A 151 -16.37 -23.80 15.97
N ASN A 152 -15.57 -24.50 16.78
CA ASN A 152 -15.61 -24.43 18.25
C ASN A 152 -16.97 -24.75 18.92
N GLY A 153 -17.75 -25.68 18.34
CA GLY A 153 -18.97 -26.18 18.98
C GLY A 153 -20.18 -25.22 18.98
N GLY A 154 -20.06 -24.07 18.30
CA GLY A 154 -21.17 -23.15 18.05
C GLY A 154 -21.57 -23.12 16.58
N VAL A 155 -22.70 -22.49 16.27
CA VAL A 155 -23.18 -22.32 14.89
C VAL A 155 -22.72 -20.98 14.34
N CYS A 156 -22.09 -21.02 13.17
CA CYS A 156 -21.72 -19.81 12.43
C CYS A 156 -22.97 -19.20 11.80
N GLU A 157 -23.29 -17.99 12.20
CA GLU A 157 -24.34 -17.17 11.63
C GLU A 157 -23.83 -15.71 11.50
N PRO A 158 -24.31 -14.95 10.51
CA PRO A 158 -23.90 -13.56 10.32
C PRO A 158 -24.56 -12.62 11.37
N THR A 159 -24.37 -12.92 12.65
CA THR A 159 -24.87 -12.14 13.80
C THR A 159 -23.73 -11.83 14.76
N LEU A 160 -23.82 -10.69 15.48
CA LEU A 160 -22.78 -10.22 16.41
C LEU A 160 -22.32 -11.30 17.43
N GLY A 161 -23.25 -12.13 17.92
CA GLY A 161 -22.95 -13.18 18.91
C GLY A 161 -22.33 -14.44 18.31
N SER A 162 -22.64 -14.76 17.05
CA SER A 162 -22.32 -16.04 16.40
C SER A 162 -21.10 -15.99 15.50
N LEU A 163 -20.64 -14.82 15.06
CA LEU A 163 -19.45 -14.68 14.21
C LEU A 163 -18.18 -15.27 14.82
N ARG A 164 -18.07 -15.32 16.13
CA ARG A 164 -16.96 -15.98 16.85
C ARG A 164 -16.88 -17.48 16.58
N PHE A 165 -17.95 -18.08 16.06
CA PHE A 165 -18.01 -19.50 15.71
C PHE A 165 -17.80 -19.74 14.21
N CYS A 166 -17.49 -18.71 13.44
CA CYS A 166 -17.20 -18.81 12.01
C CYS A 166 -15.69 -19.05 11.80
N ASP A 167 -15.35 -20.15 11.11
CA ASP A 167 -13.97 -20.46 10.76
C ASP A 167 -13.56 -19.75 9.46
N PRO A 168 -12.61 -18.80 9.51
CA PRO A 168 -12.11 -18.17 8.30
C PRO A 168 -11.36 -19.13 7.38
N ASN A 169 -10.97 -20.32 7.88
CA ASN A 169 -10.28 -21.35 7.11
C ASN A 169 -11.22 -22.50 6.68
N SER A 170 -12.53 -22.34 6.80
CA SER A 170 -13.51 -23.30 6.33
C SER A 170 -13.23 -23.73 4.89
N ARG A 171 -13.35 -25.01 4.58
CA ARG A 171 -13.17 -25.57 3.23
C ARG A 171 -14.23 -25.09 2.25
N ASN A 172 -15.34 -24.58 2.74
CA ASN A 172 -16.43 -24.06 1.93
C ASN A 172 -16.13 -22.63 1.41
N LEU A 173 -15.13 -21.95 2.02
CA LEU A 173 -14.73 -20.60 1.65
C LEU A 173 -13.54 -20.64 0.69
N GLY A 174 -13.74 -20.14 -0.52
CA GLY A 174 -12.69 -19.97 -1.54
C GLY A 174 -11.87 -18.70 -1.33
N ASN A 175 -10.75 -18.57 -2.06
CA ASN A 175 -9.98 -17.33 -2.04
C ASN A 175 -10.76 -16.15 -2.67
N GLY A 176 -11.69 -16.43 -3.58
CA GLY A 176 -12.53 -15.42 -4.21
C GLY A 176 -13.58 -14.78 -3.30
N ASP A 177 -13.88 -15.42 -2.15
CA ASP A 177 -14.82 -14.88 -1.16
C ASP A 177 -14.18 -13.78 -0.30
N PHE A 178 -12.86 -13.62 -0.39
CA PHE A 178 -12.09 -12.67 0.40
C PHE A 178 -11.52 -11.55 -0.47
N VAL A 179 -11.65 -10.32 0.00
CA VAL A 179 -11.03 -9.15 -0.61
C VAL A 179 -9.95 -8.61 0.32
N SER A 180 -8.73 -8.47 -0.20
CA SER A 180 -7.61 -7.92 0.55
C SER A 180 -7.68 -6.40 0.60
N GLN A 181 -7.72 -5.84 1.80
CA GLN A 181 -7.81 -4.39 2.03
C GLN A 181 -6.55 -3.86 2.68
N PRO A 182 -5.91 -2.84 2.08
CA PRO A 182 -4.70 -2.25 2.63
C PRO A 182 -4.99 -1.38 3.85
N LEU A 183 -4.16 -1.50 4.88
CA LEU A 183 -4.23 -0.73 6.11
C LEU A 183 -3.28 0.47 6.11
N GLY A 184 -2.26 0.39 5.26
CA GLY A 184 -1.11 1.26 5.31
C GLY A 184 -0.24 1.06 6.56
N GLY A 185 0.92 1.67 6.55
CA GLY A 185 1.89 1.61 7.64
C GLY A 185 2.37 2.98 8.08
N THR A 186 3.17 2.96 9.14
CA THR A 186 3.79 4.17 9.71
C THR A 186 5.20 4.40 9.20
N SER A 187 5.77 3.43 8.49
CA SER A 187 7.06 3.54 7.83
C SER A 187 7.05 2.90 6.46
N LEU A 188 7.85 3.45 5.56
CA LEU A 188 8.02 3.00 4.18
C LEU A 188 9.50 3.04 3.84
N VAL A 189 10.00 1.97 3.25
CA VAL A 189 11.23 1.99 2.46
C VAL A 189 10.95 1.23 1.19
N GLU A 190 11.14 1.87 0.06
CA GLU A 190 11.10 1.18 -1.23
C GLU A 190 12.14 1.74 -2.18
N GLY A 191 12.62 0.88 -3.06
CA GLY A 191 13.57 1.26 -4.08
C GLY A 191 13.38 0.43 -5.33
N SER A 192 13.82 1.00 -6.44
CA SER A 192 13.81 0.37 -7.75
C SER A 192 15.12 0.59 -8.47
N VAL A 193 15.54 -0.42 -9.20
CA VAL A 193 16.63 -0.32 -10.18
C VAL A 193 16.08 -0.82 -11.51
N GLU A 194 16.14 0.05 -12.51
CA GLU A 194 15.59 -0.21 -13.84
C GLU A 194 16.61 0.07 -14.92
N TYR A 195 16.80 -0.89 -15.79
CA TYR A 195 17.65 -0.75 -16.97
C TYR A 195 16.79 -0.70 -18.23
N ARG A 196 16.89 0.42 -18.95
CA ARG A 196 16.15 0.71 -20.19
C ARG A 196 17.06 0.53 -21.39
N MET A 197 16.57 -0.12 -22.44
CA MET A 197 17.31 -0.38 -23.65
C MET A 197 16.42 -0.27 -24.89
N PRO A 198 16.94 0.24 -26.02
CA PRO A 198 16.18 0.22 -27.27
C PRO A 198 15.92 -1.23 -27.69
N LEU A 199 14.70 -1.51 -28.15
CA LEU A 199 14.38 -2.83 -28.69
C LEU A 199 14.84 -2.93 -30.16
N PRO A 200 15.50 -4.02 -30.57
CA PRO A 200 15.97 -4.21 -31.94
C PRO A 200 14.83 -4.66 -32.87
N LEU A 201 13.73 -3.88 -32.90
CA LEU A 201 12.51 -4.22 -33.64
C LEU A 201 12.46 -3.61 -35.05
N GLY A 202 13.57 -3.05 -35.54
CA GLY A 202 13.67 -2.42 -36.86
C GLY A 202 13.32 -0.91 -36.86
N PRO A 203 13.53 -0.23 -37.99
CA PRO A 203 13.48 1.24 -38.09
C PRO A 203 12.10 1.82 -37.80
N ASN A 204 11.02 1.09 -38.06
CA ASN A 204 9.66 1.56 -37.87
C ASN A 204 9.19 1.49 -36.37
N LEU A 205 9.94 0.82 -35.52
CA LEU A 205 9.59 0.60 -34.11
C LEU A 205 10.60 1.23 -33.15
N ARG A 206 11.29 2.29 -33.57
CA ARG A 206 12.32 3.00 -32.77
C ARG A 206 11.74 3.69 -31.51
N HIS A 207 10.43 3.90 -31.47
CA HIS A 207 9.75 4.49 -30.33
C HIS A 207 9.52 3.49 -29.18
N PHE A 208 9.85 2.21 -29.39
CA PHE A 208 9.72 1.20 -28.34
C PHE A 208 11.03 0.98 -27.60
N VAL A 209 10.95 1.10 -26.28
CA VAL A 209 12.07 0.87 -25.36
C VAL A 209 11.68 -0.29 -24.43
N GLY A 210 12.55 -1.29 -24.34
CA GLY A 210 12.41 -2.35 -23.35
C GLY A 210 13.00 -1.92 -22.02
N ALA A 211 12.47 -2.46 -20.94
CA ALA A 211 13.02 -2.29 -19.60
C ALA A 211 13.04 -3.62 -18.84
N VAL A 212 14.06 -3.80 -18.04
CA VAL A 212 14.12 -4.81 -16.98
C VAL A 212 14.32 -4.12 -15.66
N PHE A 213 13.65 -4.58 -14.62
CA PHE A 213 13.71 -3.93 -13.33
C PHE A 213 13.69 -4.90 -12.16
N VAL A 214 14.15 -4.43 -11.04
CA VAL A 214 13.98 -5.06 -9.74
C VAL A 214 13.50 -4.00 -8.75
N ASP A 215 12.33 -4.22 -8.21
CA ASP A 215 11.77 -3.37 -7.15
C ASP A 215 11.88 -4.09 -5.81
N ALA A 216 12.14 -3.35 -4.76
CA ALA A 216 12.14 -3.87 -3.40
C ALA A 216 11.44 -2.90 -2.47
N GLY A 217 10.68 -3.40 -1.50
CA GLY A 217 10.00 -2.53 -0.56
C GLY A 217 9.54 -3.22 0.70
N ILE A 218 9.26 -2.40 1.70
CA ILE A 218 8.68 -2.78 2.97
C ILE A 218 7.80 -1.63 3.47
N VAL A 219 6.62 -1.96 3.94
CA VAL A 219 5.75 -1.07 4.70
C VAL A 219 5.66 -1.61 6.12
N GLY A 220 6.14 -0.83 7.08
CA GLY A 220 6.14 -1.17 8.50
C GLY A 220 4.91 -0.63 9.21
N SER A 221 4.36 -1.40 10.15
CA SER A 221 3.37 -0.94 11.10
C SER A 221 4.04 -0.78 12.45
N ALA A 222 4.20 0.45 12.95
CA ALA A 222 4.60 0.67 14.32
C ALA A 222 3.39 0.45 15.24
N SER A 223 3.54 -0.39 16.25
CA SER A 223 2.60 -0.46 17.35
C SER A 223 2.58 0.90 18.07
N VAL A 224 1.40 1.44 18.34
CA VAL A 224 1.20 2.79 18.92
C VAL A 224 1.71 2.90 20.37
N ARG A 225 2.19 1.83 20.98
CA ARG A 225 2.70 1.81 22.34
C ARG A 225 4.22 1.80 22.40
N GLY A 226 4.78 2.95 22.79
CA GLY A 226 6.15 3.05 23.30
C GLY A 226 7.18 3.59 22.32
N LEU A 227 8.29 4.03 22.90
CA LEU A 227 9.52 4.45 22.22
C LEU A 227 10.08 3.27 21.42
N GLU A 228 9.61 3.09 20.19
CA GLU A 228 10.16 2.04 19.36
C GLU A 228 11.36 2.57 18.59
N THR A 229 12.50 2.07 18.99
CA THR A 229 13.83 2.24 18.40
C THR A 229 13.80 1.94 16.89
N ILE A 230 14.78 2.45 16.15
CA ILE A 230 15.06 2.19 14.73
C ILE A 230 14.88 0.71 14.31
N SER A 231 15.02 -0.24 15.25
CA SER A 231 14.76 -1.68 15.00
C SER A 231 13.34 -2.02 14.56
N ASN A 232 12.33 -1.19 14.87
CA ASN A 232 10.95 -1.42 14.46
C ASN A 232 10.62 -0.82 13.09
N PHE A 233 11.46 0.08 12.58
CA PHE A 233 11.38 0.57 11.21
C PHE A 233 11.50 -0.58 10.18
N VAL A 234 12.13 -1.68 10.58
CA VAL A 234 12.42 -2.85 9.72
C VAL A 234 11.51 -4.05 10.02
N LYS A 235 10.60 -3.96 11.00
CA LYS A 235 9.63 -5.04 11.27
C LYS A 235 8.52 -5.04 10.22
N GLY A 236 8.71 -5.82 9.22
CA GLY A 236 7.77 -6.09 8.13
C GLY A 236 8.37 -7.16 7.24
N THR A 237 7.64 -7.59 6.25
CA THR A 237 8.15 -8.53 5.26
C THR A 237 8.68 -7.77 4.06
N TRP A 238 9.98 -7.83 3.82
CA TRP A 238 10.58 -7.34 2.59
C TRP A 238 10.04 -8.09 1.39
N ALA A 239 9.63 -7.34 0.38
CA ALA A 239 9.28 -7.85 -0.94
C ALA A 239 10.35 -7.43 -1.93
N VAL A 240 10.77 -8.38 -2.77
CA VAL A 240 11.65 -8.15 -3.92
C VAL A 240 10.95 -8.70 -5.13
N THR A 241 10.75 -7.87 -6.15
CA THR A 241 9.93 -8.18 -7.32
C THR A 241 10.70 -7.84 -8.59
N PRO A 242 11.25 -8.84 -9.28
CA PRO A 242 11.79 -8.64 -10.61
C PRO A 242 10.66 -8.47 -11.63
N GLY A 243 10.97 -7.82 -12.74
CA GLY A 243 10.01 -7.65 -13.82
C GLY A 243 10.63 -7.12 -15.09
N PHE A 244 9.80 -6.99 -16.09
CA PHE A 244 10.15 -6.40 -17.38
C PHE A 244 8.98 -5.59 -17.92
N GLY A 245 9.27 -4.67 -18.82
CA GLY A 245 8.24 -3.83 -19.41
C GLY A 245 8.63 -3.29 -20.78
N ILE A 246 7.64 -2.72 -21.43
CA ILE A 246 7.79 -2.03 -22.72
C ILE A 246 7.27 -0.61 -22.55
N ARG A 247 7.98 0.35 -23.10
CA ARG A 247 7.64 1.75 -23.13
C ARG A 247 7.50 2.21 -24.58
N TYR A 248 6.39 2.85 -24.88
CA TYR A 248 6.19 3.56 -26.12
C TYR A 248 6.40 5.05 -25.89
N GLN A 249 7.39 5.64 -26.56
CA GLN A 249 7.69 7.07 -26.46
C GLN A 249 6.66 7.87 -27.24
N SER A 250 5.71 8.50 -26.53
CA SER A 250 4.68 9.37 -27.09
C SER A 250 5.00 10.85 -26.86
N PRO A 251 4.41 11.78 -27.63
CA PRO A 251 4.59 13.23 -27.43
C PRO A 251 4.13 13.74 -26.05
N VAL A 252 3.26 13.01 -25.37
CA VAL A 252 2.71 13.35 -24.04
C VAL A 252 3.39 12.58 -22.89
N GLY A 253 4.50 11.89 -23.19
CA GLY A 253 5.23 11.06 -22.25
C GLY A 253 5.18 9.57 -22.61
N PRO A 254 6.00 8.75 -21.97
CA PRO A 254 6.04 7.32 -22.24
C PRO A 254 4.77 6.63 -21.78
N ILE A 255 4.20 5.79 -22.62
CA ILE A 255 3.15 4.84 -22.27
C ILE A 255 3.85 3.55 -21.87
N ARG A 256 3.59 3.05 -20.65
CA ARG A 256 4.26 1.87 -20.09
C ARG A 256 3.31 0.70 -19.92
N VAL A 257 3.81 -0.47 -20.25
CA VAL A 257 3.23 -1.76 -19.89
C VAL A 257 4.30 -2.54 -19.15
N ASP A 258 4.14 -2.71 -17.86
CA ASP A 258 5.09 -3.39 -16.99
C ASP A 258 4.48 -4.69 -16.45
N LEU A 259 5.29 -5.76 -16.41
CA LEU A 259 4.93 -7.05 -15.85
C LEU A 259 5.87 -7.37 -14.68
N GLY A 260 5.36 -7.25 -13.46
CA GLY A 260 6.07 -7.58 -12.24
C GLY A 260 5.75 -9.00 -11.77
N ILE A 261 6.72 -9.63 -11.12
CA ILE A 261 6.58 -10.99 -10.58
C ILE A 261 6.44 -10.91 -9.06
N ASN A 262 5.25 -11.25 -8.54
CA ASN A 262 5.02 -11.36 -7.11
C ASN A 262 5.81 -12.52 -6.50
N PRO A 263 6.46 -12.37 -5.33
CA PRO A 263 7.18 -13.45 -4.68
C PRO A 263 6.30 -14.64 -4.25
N GLY A 264 4.96 -14.46 -4.21
CA GLY A 264 4.01 -15.53 -3.89
C GLY A 264 4.04 -15.96 -2.43
N LYS A 265 4.48 -15.11 -1.53
CA LYS A 265 4.45 -15.37 -0.08
C LYS A 265 3.02 -15.48 0.42
N VAL A 266 2.82 -16.34 1.41
CA VAL A 266 1.55 -16.48 2.12
C VAL A 266 1.60 -15.61 3.36
N ASP A 267 0.72 -14.62 3.42
CA ASP A 267 0.55 -13.75 4.59
C ASP A 267 -0.60 -14.26 5.44
N GLN A 268 -0.42 -14.31 6.77
CA GLN A 268 -1.49 -14.64 7.71
C GLN A 268 -2.24 -13.35 8.06
N LEU A 269 -3.42 -13.18 7.47
CA LEU A 269 -4.21 -11.97 7.59
C LEU A 269 -5.43 -12.20 8.48
N ALA A 270 -5.76 -11.21 9.31
CA ALA A 270 -7.01 -11.18 10.04
C ALA A 270 -8.18 -11.06 9.07
N VAL A 271 -9.28 -11.70 9.40
CA VAL A 271 -10.51 -11.67 8.59
C VAL A 271 -11.56 -10.86 9.32
N VAL A 272 -12.23 -9.97 8.62
CA VAL A 272 -13.30 -9.14 9.15
C VAL A 272 -14.52 -9.19 8.23
N THR A 273 -15.70 -9.00 8.81
CA THR A 273 -16.96 -8.87 8.07
C THR A 273 -17.76 -7.69 8.56
N ALA A 274 -18.61 -7.13 7.70
CA ALA A 274 -19.51 -6.05 8.05
C ALA A 274 -20.90 -6.61 8.39
N LEU A 275 -21.44 -6.21 9.53
CA LEU A 275 -22.82 -6.47 9.92
C LEU A 275 -23.57 -5.15 10.03
N GLN A 276 -24.88 -5.19 9.86
CA GLN A 276 -25.75 -4.08 10.20
C GLN A 276 -26.26 -4.26 11.64
N ASP A 277 -26.18 -3.22 12.45
CA ASP A 277 -26.80 -3.20 13.76
C ASP A 277 -28.33 -2.97 13.64
N SER A 278 -29.02 -3.01 14.78
CA SER A 278 -30.47 -2.77 14.86
C SER A 278 -30.88 -1.37 14.42
N THR A 279 -29.93 -0.44 14.27
CA THR A 279 -30.16 0.95 13.82
C THR A 279 -29.78 1.15 12.34
N GLY A 280 -29.34 0.08 11.64
CA GLY A 280 -28.92 0.13 10.25
C GLY A 280 -27.48 0.63 10.03
N HIS A 281 -26.71 0.85 11.10
CA HIS A 281 -25.30 1.21 10.98
C HIS A 281 -24.45 -0.03 10.73
N SER A 282 -23.49 0.09 9.83
CA SER A 282 -22.51 -0.97 9.57
C SER A 282 -21.50 -1.06 10.72
N ILE A 283 -21.40 -2.24 11.32
CA ILE A 283 -20.43 -2.59 12.36
C ILE A 283 -19.48 -3.62 11.76
N ILE A 284 -18.19 -3.41 11.94
CA ILE A 284 -17.18 -4.38 11.53
C ILE A 284 -16.81 -5.28 12.68
N VAL A 285 -16.86 -6.55 12.41
CA VAL A 285 -16.60 -7.59 13.40
C VAL A 285 -15.49 -8.50 12.89
N PRO A 286 -14.40 -8.68 13.68
CA PRO A 286 -13.38 -9.66 13.32
C PRO A 286 -13.87 -11.08 13.56
N LEU A 287 -13.53 -11.99 12.65
CA LEU A 287 -13.64 -13.42 12.88
C LEU A 287 -12.49 -13.88 13.80
N LEU A 288 -12.69 -14.99 14.51
CA LEU A 288 -11.62 -15.58 15.29
C LEU A 288 -10.59 -16.26 14.37
N GLY A 289 -9.33 -15.84 14.50
CA GLY A 289 -8.21 -16.41 13.76
C GLY A 289 -7.79 -15.62 12.54
N THR A 290 -6.83 -16.17 11.85
CA THR A 290 -6.25 -15.59 10.62
C THR A 290 -6.42 -16.58 9.46
N ARG A 291 -6.39 -16.06 8.23
CA ARG A 291 -6.37 -16.85 7.00
C ARG A 291 -5.09 -16.60 6.22
N GLY A 292 -4.50 -17.69 5.74
CA GLY A 292 -3.39 -17.61 4.80
C GLY A 292 -3.86 -17.07 3.45
N PHE A 293 -3.33 -15.94 3.04
CA PHE A 293 -3.63 -15.28 1.77
C PHE A 293 -2.37 -15.18 0.91
N SER A 294 -2.47 -15.55 -0.36
CA SER A 294 -1.40 -15.45 -1.34
C SER A 294 -1.97 -14.91 -2.66
N SER A 295 -1.22 -14.06 -3.32
CA SER A 295 -1.59 -13.50 -4.63
C SER A 295 -1.70 -14.55 -5.74
N GLY A 296 -1.18 -15.77 -5.54
CA GLY A 296 -1.34 -16.87 -6.49
C GLY A 296 -0.43 -18.05 -6.20
N LYS A 297 -0.96 -19.26 -6.42
CA LYS A 297 -0.22 -20.53 -6.23
C LYS A 297 0.60 -20.92 -7.47
N THR A 298 0.18 -20.49 -8.65
CA THR A 298 0.85 -20.78 -9.93
C THR A 298 1.69 -19.59 -10.39
N PHE A 299 2.70 -19.82 -11.21
CA PHE A 299 3.54 -18.76 -11.76
C PHE A 299 2.72 -17.67 -12.47
N LEU A 300 1.75 -18.07 -13.30
CA LEU A 300 0.90 -17.12 -14.03
C LEU A 300 0.06 -16.22 -13.09
N ASN A 301 -0.44 -16.76 -11.99
CA ASN A 301 -1.21 -16.00 -11.02
C ASN A 301 -0.33 -15.04 -10.17
N ARG A 302 0.99 -15.15 -10.28
CA ARG A 302 1.96 -14.26 -9.64
C ARG A 302 2.41 -13.11 -10.55
N LEU A 303 1.99 -13.11 -11.81
CA LEU A 303 2.26 -12.02 -12.74
C LEU A 303 1.28 -10.89 -12.49
N VAL A 304 1.82 -9.69 -12.29
CA VAL A 304 1.03 -8.47 -12.08
C VAL A 304 1.30 -7.52 -13.24
N LEU A 305 0.27 -7.26 -14.01
CA LEU A 305 0.33 -6.37 -15.16
C LEU A 305 -0.05 -4.94 -14.74
N HIS A 306 0.80 -3.99 -15.11
CA HIS A 306 0.54 -2.58 -14.90
C HIS A 306 0.53 -1.84 -16.23
N PHE A 307 -0.44 -0.93 -16.37
CA PHE A 307 -0.49 0.04 -17.45
C PHE A 307 -0.42 1.44 -16.85
N SER A 308 0.45 2.30 -17.39
CA SER A 308 0.57 3.67 -16.90
C SER A 308 1.11 4.62 -17.98
N ILE A 309 0.89 5.91 -17.76
CA ILE A 309 1.40 7.00 -18.59
C ILE A 309 2.37 7.81 -17.74
N GLY A 310 3.53 8.13 -18.28
CA GLY A 310 4.64 8.75 -17.57
C GLY A 310 5.69 7.74 -17.09
N GLU A 311 6.76 8.25 -16.48
CA GLU A 311 7.79 7.39 -15.89
C GLU A 311 7.34 6.78 -14.55
N ALA A 312 8.07 5.78 -14.08
CA ALA A 312 7.73 5.10 -12.82
C ALA A 312 7.94 6.01 -11.61
N TYR A 313 8.75 7.04 -11.77
CA TYR A 313 9.18 7.97 -10.72
C TYR A 313 9.76 9.24 -11.36
#